data_1dc850ada6607077b601de0954faab43
#
_entry.id   1dc850ada6607077b601de0954faab43
#
_cell.length_a   1.000
_cell.length_b   1.000
_cell.length_c   1.000
_cell.angle_alpha   90.00
_cell.angle_beta   90.00
_cell.angle_gamma   90.00
#
_symmetry.space_group_name_H-M   'P 1'
#
loop_
_entity.id
_entity.type
_entity.pdbx_description
1 polymer ?
#
loop_
_entity_poly.entity_id
_entity_poly.type
_entity_poly.pdbx_seq_one_letter_code
_entity_poly.pdbx_strand_id
1 'polypeptide(L)'
;VYRGGRGRCGEESAFLVSALRSVGIPARQVYVPRWSHCGDNHAWVEVLCGDEWRFLGACEPEPELDRGWFVTAASRAMLVHSRIFGQGGSPLHGELLGREGGVAWFSQTPRYARTRVYTFRALANGKPAPGARFRLQILNESSFHTIAVLTANDQGEAQARLGLGSLHVLADWQGLFAEA
;
A
#
# COMPACT_ATOMS: atom_id res chain seq x y z
N VAL A 1 15.06 -15.83 -7.87
CA VAL A 1 13.97 -16.40 -8.64
C VAL A 1 14.51 -17.12 -9.88
N TYR A 2 14.98 -16.40 -10.91
CA TYR A 2 15.36 -16.99 -12.22
C TYR A 2 16.33 -18.18 -12.12
N ARG A 3 17.46 -18.05 -11.39
CA ARG A 3 18.44 -19.14 -11.27
C ARG A 3 18.04 -20.22 -10.27
N GLY A 4 17.31 -19.87 -9.23
CA GLY A 4 16.96 -20.80 -8.14
C GLY A 4 15.61 -21.50 -8.36
N GLY A 5 14.79 -21.07 -9.33
CA GLY A 5 13.45 -21.62 -9.60
C GLY A 5 12.51 -21.54 -8.39
N ARG A 6 12.80 -20.63 -7.43
CA ARG A 6 12.02 -20.46 -6.19
C ARG A 6 11.86 -18.98 -5.88
N GLY A 7 10.70 -18.60 -5.39
CA GLY A 7 10.36 -17.27 -4.93
C GLY A 7 9.03 -17.29 -4.20
N ARG A 8 8.76 -16.24 -3.42
CA ARG A 8 7.43 -15.93 -2.91
C ARG A 8 6.79 -14.88 -3.82
N CYS A 9 5.53 -14.56 -3.58
CA CYS A 9 4.78 -13.57 -4.35
C CYS A 9 5.54 -12.24 -4.54
N GLY A 10 6.28 -11.78 -3.53
CA GLY A 10 7.09 -10.55 -3.60
C GLY A 10 8.22 -10.63 -4.62
N GLU A 11 9.01 -11.70 -4.59
CA GLU A 11 10.14 -11.91 -5.51
C GLU A 11 9.66 -12.21 -6.93
N GLU A 12 8.62 -13.01 -7.06
CA GLU A 12 8.10 -13.40 -8.38
C GLU A 12 7.43 -12.22 -9.07
N SER A 13 6.64 -11.42 -8.36
CA SER A 13 6.04 -10.20 -8.91
C SER A 13 7.10 -9.15 -9.29
N ALA A 14 8.16 -8.98 -8.49
CA ALA A 14 9.28 -8.11 -8.84
C ALA A 14 10.02 -8.58 -10.10
N PHE A 15 10.21 -9.90 -10.23
CA PHE A 15 10.80 -10.51 -11.42
C PHE A 15 9.92 -10.29 -12.65
N LEU A 16 8.61 -10.55 -12.56
CA LEU A 16 7.67 -10.35 -13.67
C LEU A 16 7.61 -8.87 -14.09
N VAL A 17 7.58 -7.92 -13.15
CA VAL A 17 7.66 -6.49 -13.46
C VAL A 17 8.92 -6.16 -14.23
N SER A 18 10.07 -6.72 -13.83
CA SER A 18 11.33 -6.48 -14.52
C SER A 18 11.34 -7.05 -15.93
N ALA A 19 10.79 -8.26 -16.13
CA ALA A 19 10.67 -8.90 -17.42
C ALA A 19 9.74 -8.10 -18.36
N LEU A 20 8.58 -7.67 -17.88
CA LEU A 20 7.63 -6.86 -18.65
C LEU A 20 8.24 -5.52 -19.08
N ARG A 21 8.92 -4.83 -18.16
CA ARG A 21 9.61 -3.56 -18.46
C ARG A 21 10.74 -3.72 -19.46
N SER A 22 11.44 -4.86 -19.45
CA SER A 22 12.54 -5.12 -20.40
C SER A 22 12.07 -5.21 -21.85
N VAL A 23 10.80 -5.54 -22.08
CA VAL A 23 10.17 -5.58 -23.40
C VAL A 23 9.25 -4.37 -23.67
N GLY A 24 9.37 -3.31 -22.87
CA GLY A 24 8.65 -2.04 -23.08
C GLY A 24 7.21 -2.00 -22.53
N ILE A 25 6.78 -2.99 -21.76
CA ILE A 25 5.45 -3.00 -21.15
C ILE A 25 5.53 -2.30 -19.79
N PRO A 26 4.82 -1.16 -19.60
CA PRO A 26 4.76 -0.51 -18.29
C PRO A 26 4.07 -1.43 -17.28
N ALA A 27 4.78 -1.74 -16.21
CA ALA A 27 4.29 -2.62 -15.16
C ALA A 27 4.73 -2.12 -13.79
N ARG A 28 3.98 -2.49 -12.75
CA ARG A 28 4.33 -2.19 -11.36
C ARG A 28 3.94 -3.34 -10.44
N GLN A 29 4.69 -3.50 -9.36
CA GLN A 29 4.30 -4.37 -8.28
C GLN A 29 3.24 -3.68 -7.42
N VAL A 30 2.21 -4.44 -7.05
CA VAL A 30 1.17 -4.04 -6.10
C VAL A 30 1.24 -4.97 -4.90
N TYR A 31 1.02 -4.42 -3.71
CA TYR A 31 1.29 -5.10 -2.46
C TYR A 31 0.24 -4.81 -1.40
N VAL A 32 -0.26 -5.87 -0.75
CA VAL A 32 -1.00 -5.79 0.51
C VAL A 32 -0.02 -6.12 1.63
N PRO A 33 0.33 -5.15 2.48
CA PRO A 33 1.33 -5.36 3.53
C PRO A 33 0.89 -6.37 4.59
N ARG A 34 -0.41 -6.45 4.84
CA ARG A 34 -1.03 -7.41 5.76
C ARG A 34 -2.51 -7.56 5.43
N TRP A 35 -2.97 -8.79 5.32
CA TRP A 35 -4.39 -9.09 5.22
C TRP A 35 -5.13 -8.79 6.52
N SER A 36 -6.38 -8.36 6.42
CA SER A 36 -7.23 -8.15 7.61
C SER A 36 -7.74 -9.46 8.23
N HIS A 37 -7.65 -10.57 7.52
CA HIS A 37 -8.27 -11.85 7.89
C HIS A 37 -7.28 -12.99 8.14
N CYS A 38 -6.00 -12.81 7.87
CA CYS A 38 -4.96 -13.80 8.14
C CYS A 38 -3.58 -13.17 8.29
N GLY A 39 -2.66 -13.90 8.92
CA GLY A 39 -1.31 -13.46 9.25
C GLY A 39 -0.34 -13.41 8.08
N ASP A 40 -0.79 -13.07 6.90
CA ASP A 40 0.05 -13.04 5.69
C ASP A 40 -0.14 -11.73 4.91
N ASN A 41 0.64 -11.60 3.86
CA ASN A 41 0.65 -10.52 2.87
C ASN A 41 0.53 -11.10 1.46
N HIS A 42 0.38 -10.25 0.47
CA HIS A 42 0.45 -10.70 -0.92
C HIS A 42 0.98 -9.60 -1.84
N ALA A 43 1.61 -10.01 -2.94
CA ALA A 43 2.08 -9.13 -3.99
C ALA A 43 1.72 -9.71 -5.35
N TRP A 44 1.31 -8.83 -6.26
CA TRP A 44 0.98 -9.17 -7.64
C TRP A 44 1.46 -8.06 -8.58
N VAL A 45 1.12 -8.16 -9.85
CA VAL A 45 1.56 -7.22 -10.88
C VAL A 45 0.37 -6.48 -11.46
N GLU A 46 0.54 -5.20 -11.73
CA GLU A 46 -0.32 -4.44 -12.64
C GLU A 46 0.47 -4.05 -13.88
N VAL A 47 -0.18 -4.13 -15.04
CA VAL A 47 0.30 -3.71 -16.34
C VAL A 47 -0.59 -2.59 -16.88
N LEU A 48 0.00 -1.62 -17.58
CA LEU A 48 -0.75 -0.54 -18.21
C LEU A 48 -1.17 -0.97 -19.62
N CYS A 49 -2.48 -1.12 -19.83
CA CYS A 49 -3.09 -1.46 -21.10
C CYS A 49 -3.86 -0.23 -21.62
N GLY A 50 -3.27 0.49 -22.57
CA GLY A 50 -3.77 1.84 -22.92
C GLY A 50 -3.64 2.78 -21.72
N ASP A 51 -4.75 3.31 -21.24
CA ASP A 51 -4.81 4.22 -20.10
C ASP A 51 -5.28 3.54 -18.79
N GLU A 52 -5.45 2.21 -18.81
CA GLU A 52 -5.96 1.45 -17.67
C GLU A 52 -4.93 0.48 -17.12
N TRP A 53 -4.79 0.46 -15.81
CA TRP A 53 -4.04 -0.58 -15.12
C TRP A 53 -4.89 -1.84 -15.01
N ARG A 54 -4.34 -2.96 -15.48
CA ARG A 54 -4.94 -4.30 -15.37
C ARG A 54 -4.01 -5.17 -14.52
N PHE A 55 -4.56 -6.10 -13.75
CA PHE A 55 -3.72 -6.92 -12.87
C PHE A 55 -3.62 -8.39 -13.32
N LEU A 56 -2.55 -9.03 -12.86
CA LEU A 56 -2.33 -10.47 -12.99
C LEU A 56 -1.51 -11.00 -11.80
N GLY A 57 -1.73 -12.24 -11.44
CA GLY A 57 -0.87 -12.97 -10.49
C GLY A 57 0.49 -13.27 -11.13
N ALA A 58 1.55 -13.25 -10.32
CA ALA A 58 2.89 -13.60 -10.79
C ALA A 58 3.22 -15.06 -10.54
N CYS A 59 2.73 -15.62 -9.42
CA CYS A 59 2.98 -17.00 -9.03
C CYS A 59 2.00 -17.97 -9.71
N GLU A 60 0.77 -17.52 -9.90
CA GLU A 60 -0.36 -18.28 -10.45
C GLU A 60 -1.18 -17.40 -11.38
N PRO A 61 -0.67 -17.12 -12.60
CA PRO A 61 -1.38 -16.28 -13.55
C PRO A 61 -2.62 -16.99 -14.09
N GLU A 62 -3.72 -16.27 -14.14
CA GLU A 62 -4.92 -16.71 -14.85
C GLU A 62 -4.80 -16.43 -16.35
N PRO A 63 -5.59 -17.12 -17.21
CA PRO A 63 -5.57 -16.91 -18.66
C PRO A 63 -5.99 -15.49 -19.08
N GLU A 64 -6.72 -14.78 -18.22
CA GLU A 64 -7.24 -13.43 -18.47
C GLU A 64 -6.76 -12.47 -17.38
N LEU A 65 -6.54 -11.21 -17.77
CA LEU A 65 -6.24 -10.13 -16.83
C LEU A 65 -7.44 -9.85 -15.91
N ASP A 66 -7.15 -9.24 -14.77
CA ASP A 66 -8.11 -8.90 -13.70
C ASP A 66 -8.79 -10.12 -13.07
N ARG A 67 -8.12 -11.26 -13.13
CA ARG A 67 -8.49 -12.47 -12.41
C ARG A 67 -7.35 -12.92 -11.49
N GLY A 68 -7.73 -13.53 -10.38
CA GLY A 68 -6.79 -14.11 -9.41
C GLY A 68 -7.52 -14.54 -8.14
N TRP A 69 -7.00 -15.54 -7.45
CA TRP A 69 -7.56 -16.07 -6.21
C TRP A 69 -7.67 -15.00 -5.11
N PHE A 70 -6.78 -14.02 -5.14
CA PHE A 70 -6.67 -12.95 -4.13
C PHE A 70 -7.74 -11.85 -4.26
N VAL A 71 -8.54 -11.81 -5.31
CA VAL A 71 -9.52 -10.75 -5.58
C VAL A 71 -10.51 -10.58 -4.41
N THR A 72 -11.06 -11.68 -3.91
CA THR A 72 -11.98 -11.64 -2.76
C THR A 72 -11.29 -11.16 -1.48
N ALA A 73 -10.03 -11.53 -1.26
CA ALA A 73 -9.23 -11.04 -0.13
C ALA A 73 -8.91 -9.55 -0.29
N ALA A 74 -8.49 -9.13 -1.49
CA ALA A 74 -8.15 -7.75 -1.81
C ALA A 74 -9.35 -6.80 -1.67
N SER A 75 -10.58 -7.28 -1.94
CA SER A 75 -11.81 -6.47 -1.77
C SER A 75 -12.09 -6.07 -0.31
N ARG A 76 -11.41 -6.67 0.64
CA ARG A 76 -11.49 -6.38 2.10
C ARG A 76 -10.19 -5.83 2.67
N ALA A 77 -9.19 -5.54 1.84
CA ALA A 77 -7.92 -5.01 2.31
C ALA A 77 -8.07 -3.58 2.83
N MET A 78 -7.42 -3.29 3.94
CA MET A 78 -7.32 -1.92 4.47
C MET A 78 -6.40 -1.05 3.63
N LEU A 79 -5.33 -1.64 3.09
CA LEU A 79 -4.40 -0.95 2.21
C LEU A 79 -3.87 -1.90 1.13
N VAL A 80 -3.95 -1.43 -0.11
CA VAL A 80 -3.23 -1.95 -1.27
C VAL A 80 -2.38 -0.82 -1.80
N HIS A 81 -1.07 -1.02 -1.98
CA HIS A 81 -0.18 0.04 -2.42
C HIS A 81 0.83 -0.43 -3.47
N SER A 82 1.36 0.53 -4.23
CA SER A 82 2.54 0.37 -5.07
C SER A 82 3.67 1.27 -4.56
N ARG A 83 4.91 0.97 -4.98
CA ARG A 83 6.11 1.75 -4.64
C ARG A 83 6.77 2.27 -5.89
N ILE A 84 7.32 3.48 -5.79
CA ILE A 84 8.17 4.08 -6.80
C ILE A 84 9.49 4.46 -6.14
N PHE A 85 10.57 4.09 -6.77
CA PHE A 85 11.92 4.43 -6.35
C PHE A 85 12.40 5.66 -7.13
N GLY A 86 12.97 6.65 -6.41
CA GLY A 86 13.43 7.90 -6.98
C GLY A 86 12.44 9.07 -6.80
N GLN A 87 12.70 10.18 -7.52
CA GLN A 87 11.96 11.44 -7.38
C GLN A 87 10.67 11.50 -8.21
N GLY A 88 10.41 10.49 -9.03
CA GLY A 88 9.27 10.45 -9.94
C GLY A 88 7.91 10.40 -9.25
N GLY A 89 6.89 10.80 -9.97
CA GLY A 89 5.49 10.66 -9.61
C GLY A 89 4.62 11.14 -10.77
N SER A 90 3.57 10.39 -11.06
CA SER A 90 2.57 10.72 -12.07
C SER A 90 1.18 10.48 -11.49
N PRO A 91 0.15 11.21 -11.89
CA PRO A 91 -1.24 10.92 -11.53
C PRO A 91 -1.65 9.47 -11.80
N LEU A 92 -1.03 8.81 -12.77
CA LEU A 92 -1.23 7.38 -13.07
C LEU A 92 -0.79 6.44 -11.93
N HIS A 93 0.00 6.93 -10.97
CA HIS A 93 0.46 6.09 -9.87
C HIS A 93 -0.56 5.91 -8.74
N GLY A 94 -1.60 6.74 -8.67
CA GLY A 94 -2.60 6.74 -7.62
C GLY A 94 -2.39 7.85 -6.57
N GLU A 95 -3.04 7.75 -5.43
CA GLU A 95 -2.96 8.72 -4.34
C GLU A 95 -1.67 8.52 -3.54
N LEU A 96 -0.85 9.58 -3.41
CA LEU A 96 0.38 9.53 -2.63
C LEU A 96 0.07 9.37 -1.14
N LEU A 97 0.61 8.34 -0.51
CA LEU A 97 0.54 8.10 0.93
C LEU A 97 1.69 8.78 1.69
N GLY A 98 2.88 8.77 1.10
CA GLY A 98 4.07 9.36 1.71
C GLY A 98 5.34 9.08 0.93
N ARG A 99 6.43 9.72 1.38
CA ARG A 99 7.79 9.55 0.84
C ARG A 99 8.79 9.42 1.98
N GLU A 100 9.69 8.46 1.87
CA GLU A 100 10.80 8.28 2.82
C GLU A 100 11.96 7.55 2.14
N GLY A 101 13.21 7.97 2.37
CA GLY A 101 14.41 7.28 1.89
C GLY A 101 14.49 7.08 0.37
N GLY A 102 13.93 8.01 -0.43
CA GLY A 102 13.89 7.90 -1.89
C GLY A 102 12.82 6.94 -2.42
N VAL A 103 11.90 6.49 -1.58
CA VAL A 103 10.74 5.67 -1.95
C VAL A 103 9.47 6.48 -1.76
N ALA A 104 8.56 6.39 -2.72
CA ALA A 104 7.19 6.92 -2.62
C ALA A 104 6.20 5.77 -2.62
N TRP A 105 5.20 5.82 -1.73
CA TRP A 105 4.10 4.87 -1.64
C TRP A 105 2.83 5.50 -2.20
N PHE A 106 2.12 4.75 -3.05
CA PHE A 106 0.87 5.19 -3.66
C PHE A 106 -0.24 4.19 -3.38
N SER A 107 -1.37 4.68 -2.88
CA SER A 107 -2.55 3.85 -2.65
C SER A 107 -3.14 3.36 -3.96
N GLN A 108 -3.39 2.05 -4.01
CA GLN A 108 -4.14 1.38 -5.07
C GLN A 108 -5.45 0.81 -4.52
N THR A 109 -5.74 1.04 -3.24
CA THR A 109 -6.89 0.46 -2.53
C THR A 109 -8.22 0.67 -3.27
N PRO A 110 -8.52 1.86 -3.85
CA PRO A 110 -9.79 2.09 -4.55
C PRO A 110 -10.02 1.19 -5.77
N ARG A 111 -8.97 0.58 -6.31
CA ARG A 111 -9.06 -0.33 -7.45
C ARG A 111 -9.55 -1.73 -7.04
N TYR A 112 -9.39 -2.09 -5.78
CA TYR A 112 -9.63 -3.44 -5.27
C TYR A 112 -10.73 -3.50 -4.22
N ALA A 113 -10.86 -2.48 -3.36
CA ALA A 113 -11.75 -2.46 -2.22
C ALA A 113 -12.62 -1.20 -2.18
N ARG A 114 -13.74 -1.29 -1.49
CA ARG A 114 -14.52 -0.11 -1.09
C ARG A 114 -13.71 0.69 -0.08
N THR A 115 -13.66 2.01 -0.25
CA THR A 115 -12.81 2.90 0.54
C THR A 115 -13.57 4.06 1.14
N ARG A 116 -12.98 4.66 2.19
CA ARG A 116 -13.32 6.01 2.67
C ARG A 116 -12.05 6.79 2.96
N VAL A 117 -12.15 8.11 3.02
CA VAL A 117 -11.08 8.98 3.50
C VAL A 117 -11.11 9.02 5.02
N TYR A 118 -9.96 8.75 5.63
CA TYR A 118 -9.72 8.94 7.06
C TYR A 118 -8.90 10.21 7.24
N THR A 119 -9.31 11.05 8.19
CA THR A 119 -8.55 12.23 8.60
C THR A 119 -8.03 12.03 10.00
N PHE A 120 -6.74 12.21 10.17
CA PHE A 120 -6.02 12.10 11.44
C PHE A 120 -5.57 13.50 11.85
N ARG A 121 -5.75 13.84 13.13
CA ARG A 121 -5.31 15.13 13.66
C ARG A 121 -4.51 14.92 14.96
N ALA A 122 -3.29 15.43 14.98
CA ALA A 122 -2.44 15.44 16.15
C ALA A 122 -2.46 16.83 16.81
N LEU A 123 -2.73 16.85 18.10
CA LEU A 123 -2.70 18.06 18.94
C LEU A 123 -1.80 17.81 20.15
N ALA A 124 -0.92 18.77 20.46
CA ALA A 124 -0.13 18.83 21.67
C ALA A 124 -0.56 20.05 22.48
N ASN A 125 -1.06 19.85 23.70
CA ASN A 125 -1.61 20.92 24.54
C ASN A 125 -2.67 21.79 23.83
N GLY A 126 -3.54 21.15 23.04
CA GLY A 126 -4.61 21.80 22.29
C GLY A 126 -4.16 22.55 21.02
N LYS A 127 -2.87 22.51 20.68
CA LYS A 127 -2.33 23.13 19.46
C LYS A 127 -1.95 22.07 18.43
N PRO A 128 -2.03 22.40 17.12
CA PRO A 128 -1.54 21.51 16.07
C PRO A 128 -0.12 21.01 16.34
N ALA A 129 0.15 19.73 16.02
CA ALA A 129 1.46 19.09 16.10
C ALA A 129 2.01 18.81 14.69
N PRO A 130 2.60 19.80 13.99
CA PRO A 130 3.15 19.63 12.66
C PRO A 130 4.26 18.58 12.63
N GLY A 131 4.26 17.73 11.60
CA GLY A 131 5.25 16.67 11.46
C GLY A 131 5.00 15.46 12.36
N ALA A 132 3.89 15.41 13.12
CA ALA A 132 3.51 14.22 13.87
C ALA A 132 3.41 13.02 12.90
N ARG A 133 3.87 11.85 13.35
CA ARG A 133 3.83 10.63 12.57
C ARG A 133 2.68 9.76 13.06
N PHE A 134 1.81 9.38 12.14
CA PHE A 134 0.72 8.44 12.38
C PHE A 134 1.08 7.07 11.83
N ARG A 135 1.30 6.09 12.70
CA ARG A 135 1.42 4.68 12.31
C ARG A 135 0.02 4.09 12.26
N LEU A 136 -0.42 3.78 11.06
CA LEU A 136 -1.71 3.14 10.82
C LEU A 136 -1.54 1.65 10.93
N GLN A 137 -2.26 1.03 11.84
CA GLN A 137 -2.09 -0.38 12.20
C GLN A 137 -3.40 -1.14 12.13
N ILE A 138 -3.32 -2.41 11.78
CA ILE A 138 -4.42 -3.36 11.88
C ILE A 138 -4.08 -4.43 12.92
N LEU A 139 -5.09 -4.85 13.66
CA LEU A 139 -4.96 -6.00 14.57
C LEU A 139 -5.06 -7.29 13.75
N ASN A 140 -4.06 -8.14 13.87
CA ASN A 140 -4.02 -9.44 13.23
C ASN A 140 -3.17 -10.40 14.07
N GLU A 141 -3.62 -11.63 14.27
CA GLU A 141 -2.91 -12.63 15.09
C GLU A 141 -2.47 -12.09 16.47
N SER A 142 -3.36 -11.38 17.15
CA SER A 142 -3.13 -10.78 18.48
C SER A 142 -2.01 -9.74 18.52
N SER A 143 -1.62 -9.17 17.38
CA SER A 143 -0.59 -8.15 17.26
C SER A 143 -1.02 -7.00 16.35
N PHE A 144 -0.53 -5.79 16.64
CA PHE A 144 -0.72 -4.64 15.77
C PHE A 144 0.37 -4.60 14.69
N HIS A 145 -0.07 -4.58 13.43
CA HIS A 145 0.82 -4.52 12.26
C HIS A 145 0.68 -3.19 11.54
N THR A 146 1.76 -2.43 11.45
CA THR A 146 1.79 -1.17 10.71
C THR A 146 1.62 -1.43 9.21
N ILE A 147 0.61 -0.82 8.62
CA ILE A 147 0.33 -0.90 7.18
C ILE A 147 0.75 0.37 6.42
N ALA A 148 0.78 1.52 7.11
CA ALA A 148 1.25 2.79 6.56
C ALA A 148 1.75 3.72 7.66
N VAL A 149 2.60 4.67 7.28
CA VAL A 149 3.00 5.80 8.14
C VAL A 149 2.71 7.08 7.38
N LEU A 150 1.94 7.97 8.00
CA LEU A 150 1.65 9.30 7.48
C LEU A 150 2.36 10.36 8.31
N THR A 151 2.66 11.50 7.69
CA THR A 151 3.22 12.66 8.38
C THR A 151 2.21 13.80 8.35
N ALA A 152 1.95 14.42 9.50
CA ALA A 152 1.06 15.55 9.62
C ALA A 152 1.61 16.79 8.90
N ASN A 153 0.72 17.56 8.28
CA ASN A 153 1.00 18.86 7.71
C ASN A 153 1.15 19.95 8.80
N ASP A 154 1.27 21.21 8.41
CA ASP A 154 1.42 22.34 9.32
C ASP A 154 0.23 22.55 10.26
N GLN A 155 -0.95 22.03 9.90
CA GLN A 155 -2.17 22.04 10.72
C GLN A 155 -2.25 20.83 11.66
N GLY A 156 -1.21 19.97 11.69
CA GLY A 156 -1.21 18.73 12.47
C GLY A 156 -2.09 17.63 11.87
N GLU A 157 -2.45 17.72 10.60
CA GLU A 157 -3.39 16.82 9.93
C GLU A 157 -2.70 15.95 8.88
N ALA A 158 -3.19 14.72 8.75
CA ALA A 158 -2.89 13.83 7.64
C ALA A 158 -4.17 13.13 7.17
N GLN A 159 -4.22 12.75 5.90
CA GLN A 159 -5.33 12.02 5.32
C GLN A 159 -4.83 10.82 4.53
N ALA A 160 -5.63 9.75 4.53
CA ALA A 160 -5.44 8.61 3.66
C ALA A 160 -6.78 7.99 3.26
N ARG A 161 -6.86 7.55 2.01
CA ARG A 161 -7.98 6.74 1.51
C ARG A 161 -7.66 5.27 1.75
N LEU A 162 -8.39 4.64 2.65
CA LEU A 162 -8.19 3.26 3.08
C LEU A 162 -9.46 2.43 2.87
N GLY A 163 -9.32 1.10 2.95
CA GLY A 163 -10.44 0.17 3.00
C GLY A 163 -11.36 0.39 4.21
N LEU A 164 -12.49 -0.28 4.19
CA LEU A 164 -13.44 -0.22 5.29
C LEU A 164 -13.07 -1.25 6.35
N GLY A 165 -12.84 -0.82 7.59
CA GLY A 165 -12.47 -1.70 8.69
C GLY A 165 -12.03 -0.95 9.93
N SER A 166 -11.66 -1.70 10.96
CA SER A 166 -11.08 -1.16 12.19
C SER A 166 -9.61 -0.80 11.98
N LEU A 167 -9.20 0.29 12.54
CA LEU A 167 -7.85 0.83 12.44
C LEU A 167 -7.39 1.25 13.84
N HIS A 168 -6.20 0.84 14.24
CA HIS A 168 -5.50 1.38 15.38
C HIS A 168 -4.49 2.41 14.89
N VAL A 169 -4.42 3.56 15.54
CA VAL A 169 -3.53 4.65 15.17
C VAL A 169 -2.61 4.97 16.33
N LEU A 170 -1.32 4.81 16.11
CA LEU A 170 -0.29 5.28 17.04
C LEU A 170 0.33 6.55 16.47
N ALA A 171 0.14 7.66 17.19
CA ALA A 171 0.74 8.94 16.84
C ALA A 171 2.00 9.18 17.69
N ASP A 172 3.05 9.71 17.07
CA ASP A 172 4.25 10.18 17.79
C ASP A 172 4.65 11.57 17.31
N TRP A 173 5.08 12.42 18.26
CA TRP A 173 5.56 13.77 18.03
C TRP A 173 6.50 14.22 19.14
N GLN A 174 7.78 14.49 18.80
CA GLN A 174 8.79 15.00 19.75
C GLN A 174 8.87 14.21 21.08
N GLY A 175 8.76 12.89 21.01
CA GLY A 175 8.80 12.01 22.18
C GLY A 175 7.48 11.86 22.94
N LEU A 176 6.42 12.54 22.52
CA LEU A 176 5.06 12.32 22.99
C LEU A 176 4.36 11.28 22.15
N PHE A 177 3.54 10.43 22.76
CA PHE A 177 2.78 9.37 22.12
C PHE A 177 1.31 9.45 22.47
N ALA A 178 0.46 9.08 21.52
CA ALA A 178 -0.97 8.91 21.70
C ALA A 178 -1.48 7.76 20.81
N GLU A 179 -2.56 7.14 21.22
CA GLU A 179 -3.23 6.08 20.48
C GLU A 179 -4.74 6.31 20.35
N ALA A 180 -5.35 5.78 19.29
CA ALA A 180 -6.78 5.85 19.00
C ALA A 180 -7.27 4.62 18.23
#